data_94e46957d88046123ef76c71d2bd18bf
#
_entry.id   94e46957d88046123ef76c71d2bd18bf
#
_cell.length_a   1.000
_cell.length_b   1.000
_cell.length_c   1.000
_cell.angle_alpha   90.00
_cell.angle_beta   90.00
_cell.angle_gamma   90.00
#
_symmetry.space_group_name_H-M   'P 1'
#
loop_
_entity.id
_entity.type
_entity.pdbx_description
1 polymer ?
#
loop_
_entity_poly.entity_id
_entity_poly.type
_entity_poly.pdbx_seq_one_letter_code
_entity_poly.pdbx_strand_id
1 'polypeptide(L)'
;MNQPISTSSSVSAWSCPWFAVRKDTVILPNGKKTEYWYTEKNDSVFIVPVTREKEIVLIRNYRYPMKEWFWEIPAGYQKDGQSPEESAHEELSEEIGGIADTLHFIGKFCPNGGFLRSLTHIFLATGVVLGQPAHESEEQIEIHPMSIEQALEMALNGEISSSQSALALLLCQKRLEEIMLLP
;
A
#
# COMPACT_ATOMS: atom_id res chain seq x y z
N MET A 1 17.81 -28.38 -10.21
CA MET A 1 17.30 -27.01 -9.99
C MET A 1 18.32 -26.05 -10.56
N ASN A 2 17.88 -25.10 -11.41
CA ASN A 2 18.80 -24.06 -11.91
C ASN A 2 19.27 -23.18 -10.74
N GLN A 3 20.55 -22.86 -10.70
CA GLN A 3 21.05 -21.91 -9.72
C GLN A 3 20.38 -20.55 -9.95
N PRO A 4 19.91 -19.88 -8.88
CA PRO A 4 19.39 -18.52 -9.01
C PRO A 4 20.53 -17.55 -9.39
N ILE A 5 20.13 -16.34 -9.84
CA ILE A 5 21.06 -15.23 -10.06
C ILE A 5 21.75 -14.91 -8.73
N SER A 6 23.08 -14.78 -8.74
CA SER A 6 23.84 -14.39 -7.56
C SER A 6 24.46 -13.01 -7.70
N THR A 7 24.51 -12.26 -6.59
CA THR A 7 25.12 -10.92 -6.55
C THR A 7 26.60 -11.02 -6.29
N SER A 8 27.43 -10.43 -7.15
CA SER A 8 28.87 -10.31 -7.02
C SER A 8 29.29 -9.03 -6.31
N SER A 9 28.60 -7.92 -6.59
CA SER A 9 28.76 -6.64 -5.90
C SER A 9 27.49 -5.81 -5.98
N SER A 10 27.29 -4.91 -5.01
CA SER A 10 26.13 -4.02 -4.92
C SER A 10 26.56 -2.64 -4.48
N VAL A 11 26.07 -1.61 -5.18
CA VAL A 11 26.33 -0.21 -4.84
C VAL A 11 25.05 0.61 -4.91
N SER A 12 24.95 1.65 -4.07
CA SER A 12 23.94 2.68 -4.24
C SER A 12 24.44 3.65 -5.33
N ALA A 13 23.78 3.64 -6.47
CA ALA A 13 24.15 4.52 -7.59
C ALA A 13 23.61 5.95 -7.39
N TRP A 14 22.48 6.06 -6.69
CA TRP A 14 21.86 7.33 -6.31
C TRP A 14 20.87 7.12 -5.17
N SER A 15 20.64 8.16 -4.34
CA SER A 15 19.66 8.10 -3.26
C SER A 15 19.09 9.47 -2.91
N CYS A 16 17.87 9.47 -2.39
CA CYS A 16 17.21 10.60 -1.75
C CYS A 16 16.54 10.11 -0.44
N PRO A 17 15.89 10.98 0.34
CA PRO A 17 15.23 10.55 1.58
C PRO A 17 14.15 9.46 1.39
N TRP A 18 13.54 9.35 0.21
CA TRP A 18 12.40 8.47 -0.05
C TRP A 18 12.74 7.14 -0.71
N PHE A 19 13.88 7.03 -1.44
CA PHE A 19 14.31 5.79 -2.08
C PHE A 19 15.76 5.85 -2.55
N ALA A 20 16.32 4.69 -2.84
CA ALA A 20 17.63 4.54 -3.47
C ALA A 20 17.52 3.82 -4.82
N VAL A 21 18.42 4.18 -5.75
CA VAL A 21 18.67 3.41 -6.97
C VAL A 21 19.88 2.53 -6.73
N ARG A 22 19.68 1.23 -6.83
CA ARG A 22 20.72 0.21 -6.65
C ARG A 22 21.24 -0.27 -7.99
N LYS A 23 22.56 -0.52 -8.02
CA LYS A 23 23.22 -1.15 -9.15
C LYS A 23 24.00 -2.37 -8.63
N ASP A 24 23.57 -3.55 -9.05
CA ASP A 24 24.23 -4.80 -8.71
C ASP A 24 24.98 -5.37 -9.93
N THR A 25 26.19 -5.90 -9.71
CA THR A 25 26.80 -6.81 -10.66
C THR A 25 26.36 -8.22 -10.30
N VAL A 26 25.66 -8.89 -11.23
CA VAL A 26 25.11 -10.22 -10.99
C VAL A 26 25.71 -11.25 -11.92
N ILE A 27 25.73 -12.50 -11.45
CA ILE A 27 26.18 -13.69 -12.20
C ILE A 27 24.93 -14.50 -12.56
N LEU A 28 24.65 -14.61 -13.85
CA LEU A 28 23.56 -15.41 -14.38
C LEU A 28 23.84 -16.92 -14.26
N PRO A 29 22.82 -17.79 -14.34
CA PRO A 29 23.02 -19.26 -14.27
C PRO A 29 24.00 -19.83 -15.31
N ASN A 30 24.19 -19.15 -16.43
CA ASN A 30 25.16 -19.52 -17.47
C ASN A 30 26.59 -18.98 -17.22
N GLY A 31 26.85 -18.38 -16.04
CA GLY A 31 28.15 -17.79 -15.64
C GLY A 31 28.41 -16.39 -16.20
N LYS A 32 27.53 -15.84 -17.05
CA LYS A 32 27.72 -14.49 -17.59
C LYS A 32 27.49 -13.44 -16.50
N LYS A 33 28.40 -12.45 -16.41
CA LYS A 33 28.20 -11.27 -15.56
C LYS A 33 27.42 -10.21 -16.32
N THR A 34 26.48 -9.55 -15.62
CA THR A 34 25.69 -8.42 -16.12
C THR A 34 25.34 -7.46 -14.99
N GLU A 35 24.79 -6.31 -15.33
CA GLU A 35 24.31 -5.33 -14.36
C GLU A 35 22.81 -5.51 -14.17
N TYR A 36 22.35 -5.35 -12.92
CA TYR A 36 20.94 -5.31 -12.56
C TYR A 36 20.64 -4.01 -11.80
N TRP A 37 19.66 -3.25 -12.27
CA TRP A 37 19.27 -1.97 -11.70
C TRP A 37 17.87 -2.07 -11.13
N TYR A 38 17.69 -1.57 -9.90
CA TYR A 38 16.39 -1.53 -9.23
C TYR A 38 16.29 -0.39 -8.23
N THR A 39 15.08 -0.05 -7.85
CA THR A 39 14.82 0.89 -6.74
C THR A 39 14.62 0.13 -5.45
N GLU A 40 15.08 0.71 -4.35
CA GLU A 40 14.92 0.21 -2.99
C GLU A 40 14.28 1.29 -2.13
N LYS A 41 13.23 0.97 -1.42
CA LYS A 41 12.57 1.84 -0.45
C LYS A 41 11.93 1.03 0.65
N ASN A 42 11.50 1.70 1.72
CA ASN A 42 10.80 1.06 2.82
C ASN A 42 9.54 0.34 2.33
N ASP A 43 9.12 -0.67 3.07
CA ASP A 43 7.86 -1.34 2.83
C ASP A 43 6.71 -0.36 3.04
N SER A 44 5.55 -0.67 2.48
CA SER A 44 4.34 0.15 2.59
C SER A 44 3.22 -0.61 3.27
N VAL A 45 2.30 0.13 3.85
CA VAL A 45 1.04 -0.38 4.40
C VAL A 45 -0.13 0.19 3.61
N PHE A 46 -1.15 -0.64 3.39
CA PHE A 46 -2.42 -0.28 2.76
C PHE A 46 -3.55 -0.77 3.65
N ILE A 47 -4.46 0.10 4.00
CA ILE A 47 -5.51 -0.20 4.98
C ILE A 47 -6.88 -0.07 4.32
N VAL A 48 -7.70 -1.13 4.36
CA VAL A 48 -9.13 -1.09 4.01
C VAL A 48 -9.90 -0.72 5.27
N PRO A 49 -10.34 0.54 5.44
CA PRO A 49 -11.01 0.98 6.65
C PRO A 49 -12.53 0.81 6.51
N VAL A 50 -13.12 0.08 7.46
CA VAL A 50 -14.56 -0.11 7.57
C VAL A 50 -15.06 0.55 8.85
N THR A 51 -15.96 1.52 8.70
CA THR A 51 -16.56 2.24 9.81
C THR A 51 -17.55 1.37 10.58
N ARG A 52 -18.01 1.84 11.74
CA ARG A 52 -19.09 1.19 12.53
C ARG A 52 -20.41 1.18 11.78
N GLU A 53 -20.62 2.15 10.88
CA GLU A 53 -21.78 2.27 10.00
C GLU A 53 -21.67 1.37 8.76
N LYS A 54 -20.62 0.53 8.68
CA LYS A 54 -20.33 -0.39 7.57
C LYS A 54 -20.05 0.32 6.24
N GLU A 55 -19.41 1.47 6.30
CA GLU A 55 -18.91 2.18 5.14
C GLU A 55 -17.42 1.93 4.96
N ILE A 56 -16.94 1.82 3.73
CA ILE A 56 -15.52 1.90 3.40
C ILE A 56 -15.14 3.38 3.25
N VAL A 57 -13.99 3.76 3.82
CA VAL A 57 -13.47 5.10 3.66
C VAL A 57 -12.40 5.09 2.57
N LEU A 58 -12.76 5.54 1.38
CA LEU A 58 -11.80 5.84 0.33
C LEU A 58 -11.25 7.24 0.49
N ILE A 59 -10.10 7.48 -0.11
CA ILE A 59 -9.50 8.80 -0.26
C ILE A 59 -9.33 9.15 -1.74
N ARG A 60 -9.37 10.45 -2.06
CA ARG A 60 -8.84 10.96 -3.32
C ARG A 60 -7.54 11.68 -3.05
N ASN A 61 -6.47 11.23 -3.68
CA ASN A 61 -5.14 11.78 -3.50
C ASN A 61 -4.59 12.27 -4.85
N TYR A 62 -4.06 13.50 -4.90
CA TYR A 62 -3.43 14.03 -6.11
C TYR A 62 -2.04 13.45 -6.29
N ARG A 63 -1.86 12.60 -7.31
CA ARG A 63 -0.57 11.98 -7.63
C ARG A 63 0.20 12.80 -8.65
N TYR A 64 1.10 13.66 -8.15
CA TYR A 64 1.87 14.61 -8.97
C TYR A 64 2.56 13.96 -10.20
N PRO A 65 3.19 12.77 -10.14
CA PRO A 65 3.83 12.17 -11.32
C PRO A 65 2.83 11.83 -12.43
N MET A 66 1.59 11.52 -12.09
CA MET A 66 0.50 11.21 -13.02
C MET A 66 -0.30 12.45 -13.40
N LYS A 67 -0.22 13.53 -12.60
CA LYS A 67 -0.99 14.78 -12.72
C LYS A 67 -2.50 14.54 -12.69
N GLU A 68 -2.92 13.57 -11.88
CA GLU A 68 -4.31 13.14 -11.77
C GLU A 68 -4.68 12.84 -10.32
N TRP A 69 -5.99 12.91 -10.03
CA TRP A 69 -6.57 12.49 -8.78
C TRP A 69 -6.89 11.01 -8.82
N PHE A 70 -6.32 10.26 -7.88
CA PHE A 70 -6.53 8.83 -7.75
C PHE A 70 -7.50 8.51 -6.62
N TRP A 71 -8.40 7.56 -6.86
CA TRP A 71 -9.11 6.89 -5.81
C TRP A 71 -8.21 5.82 -5.19
N GLU A 72 -8.06 5.90 -3.88
CA GLU A 72 -7.17 5.03 -3.11
C GLU A 72 -7.79 4.69 -1.76
N ILE A 73 -7.21 3.73 -1.05
CA ILE A 73 -7.40 3.53 0.38
C ILE A 73 -6.23 4.18 1.13
N PRO A 74 -6.36 4.50 2.43
CA PRO A 74 -5.26 5.00 3.25
C PRO A 74 -4.03 4.13 3.15
N ALA A 75 -2.85 4.76 2.94
CA ALA A 75 -1.61 4.05 2.68
C ALA A 75 -0.37 4.93 2.83
N GLY A 76 0.68 4.39 3.43
CA GLY A 76 1.98 5.07 3.49
C GLY A 76 3.16 4.12 3.67
N TYR A 77 4.33 4.69 3.92
CA TYR A 77 5.58 3.94 4.06
C TYR A 77 5.93 3.72 5.52
N GLN A 78 6.39 2.50 5.83
CA GLN A 78 6.94 2.22 7.15
C GLN A 78 8.13 3.16 7.45
N LYS A 79 8.12 3.73 8.64
CA LYS A 79 9.29 4.42 9.19
C LYS A 79 10.29 3.40 9.74
N ASP A 80 11.56 3.75 9.76
CA ASP A 80 12.61 2.85 10.25
C ASP A 80 12.33 2.42 11.71
N GLY A 81 12.33 1.12 11.92
CA GLY A 81 12.08 0.52 13.24
C GLY A 81 10.62 0.29 13.62
N GLN A 82 9.66 0.75 12.82
CA GLN A 82 8.25 0.45 13.03
C GLN A 82 7.88 -0.94 12.49
N SER A 83 6.92 -1.58 13.14
CA SER A 83 6.22 -2.73 12.59
C SER A 83 5.19 -2.28 11.53
N PRO A 84 4.78 -3.17 10.59
CA PRO A 84 3.71 -2.84 9.65
C PRO A 84 2.39 -2.46 10.34
N GLU A 85 2.10 -3.04 11.49
CA GLU A 85 0.88 -2.77 12.26
C GLU A 85 0.91 -1.37 12.89
N GLU A 86 2.05 -0.96 13.48
CA GLU A 86 2.23 0.41 13.99
C GLU A 86 2.09 1.44 12.88
N SER A 87 2.72 1.20 11.71
CA SER A 87 2.58 2.07 10.55
C SER A 87 1.14 2.16 10.06
N ALA A 88 0.40 1.04 10.04
CA ALA A 88 -1.00 1.04 9.61
C ALA A 88 -1.90 1.85 10.56
N HIS A 89 -1.67 1.81 11.86
CA HIS A 89 -2.38 2.66 12.82
C HIS A 89 -2.05 4.15 12.63
N GLU A 90 -0.79 4.47 12.38
CA GLU A 90 -0.34 5.85 12.15
C GLU A 90 -0.97 6.42 10.88
N GLU A 91 -0.87 5.73 9.74
CA GLU A 91 -1.44 6.17 8.46
C GLU A 91 -2.97 6.32 8.53
N LEU A 92 -3.65 5.38 9.20
CA LEU A 92 -5.10 5.49 9.41
C LEU A 92 -5.47 6.77 10.17
N SER A 93 -4.67 7.13 11.19
CA SER A 93 -4.87 8.34 11.97
C SER A 93 -4.49 9.61 11.20
N GLU A 94 -3.37 9.60 10.47
CA GLU A 94 -2.85 10.76 9.75
C GLU A 94 -3.75 11.11 8.56
N GLU A 95 -4.12 10.14 7.71
CA GLU A 95 -4.85 10.40 6.47
C GLU A 95 -6.36 10.59 6.65
N ILE A 96 -7.00 9.86 7.58
CA ILE A 96 -8.47 9.95 7.77
C ILE A 96 -8.90 10.25 9.22
N GLY A 97 -7.97 10.52 10.12
CA GLY A 97 -8.27 10.69 11.56
C GLY A 97 -8.83 9.41 12.20
N GLY A 98 -8.60 8.25 11.58
CA GLY A 98 -9.26 7.00 11.90
C GLY A 98 -8.65 6.30 13.11
N ILE A 99 -9.52 5.77 13.99
CA ILE A 99 -9.16 4.84 15.07
C ILE A 99 -9.97 3.57 14.86
N ALA A 100 -9.29 2.43 14.71
CA ALA A 100 -9.93 1.13 14.48
C ALA A 100 -10.10 0.35 15.79
N ASP A 101 -11.22 -0.35 15.95
CA ASP A 101 -11.40 -1.32 17.04
C ASP A 101 -10.49 -2.54 16.84
N THR A 102 -10.32 -2.98 15.58
CA THR A 102 -9.46 -4.13 15.23
C THR A 102 -8.76 -3.91 13.91
N LEU A 103 -7.50 -4.31 13.84
CA LEU A 103 -6.68 -4.34 12.64
C LEU A 103 -6.34 -5.80 12.29
N HIS A 104 -6.76 -6.25 11.11
CA HIS A 104 -6.54 -7.62 10.63
C HIS A 104 -5.50 -7.62 9.52
N PHE A 105 -4.39 -8.31 9.72
CA PHE A 105 -3.43 -8.54 8.64
C PHE A 105 -4.01 -9.46 7.58
N ILE A 106 -4.02 -9.02 6.33
CA ILE A 106 -4.57 -9.77 5.18
C ILE A 106 -3.46 -10.50 4.43
N GLY A 107 -2.31 -9.83 4.24
CA GLY A 107 -1.19 -10.41 3.53
C GLY A 107 -0.13 -9.39 3.15
N LYS A 108 0.97 -9.89 2.58
CA LYS A 108 2.04 -9.05 2.03
C LYS A 108 2.33 -9.43 0.59
N PHE A 109 2.59 -8.44 -0.23
CA PHE A 109 2.72 -8.59 -1.67
C PHE A 109 3.91 -7.77 -2.18
N CYS A 110 4.50 -8.20 -3.28
CA CYS A 110 5.51 -7.44 -3.99
C CYS A 110 4.83 -6.62 -5.09
N PRO A 111 4.83 -5.29 -5.02
CA PRO A 111 4.13 -4.47 -6.02
C PRO A 111 4.78 -4.52 -7.41
N ASN A 112 6.11 -4.66 -7.47
CA ASN A 112 6.84 -4.78 -8.74
C ASN A 112 8.18 -5.49 -8.53
N GLY A 113 8.16 -6.83 -8.49
CA GLY A 113 9.34 -7.65 -8.21
C GLY A 113 10.46 -7.60 -9.24
N GLY A 114 10.22 -7.04 -10.42
CA GLY A 114 11.27 -6.87 -11.45
C GLY A 114 12.08 -5.58 -11.31
N PHE A 115 11.59 -4.63 -10.53
CA PHE A 115 12.16 -3.27 -10.52
C PHE A 115 12.26 -2.65 -9.12
N LEU A 116 11.42 -3.08 -8.18
CA LEU A 116 11.30 -2.48 -6.86
C LEU A 116 11.59 -3.51 -5.75
N ARG A 117 12.50 -3.17 -4.86
CA ARG A 117 12.70 -3.87 -3.59
C ARG A 117 11.92 -3.15 -2.48
N SER A 118 10.70 -3.56 -2.29
CA SER A 118 9.77 -3.13 -1.25
C SER A 118 8.60 -4.10 -1.22
N LEU A 119 7.99 -4.31 -0.07
CA LEU A 119 6.76 -5.08 0.08
C LEU A 119 5.61 -4.14 0.44
N THR A 120 4.40 -4.57 0.11
CA THR A 120 3.15 -3.94 0.51
C THR A 120 2.44 -4.85 1.51
N HIS A 121 2.18 -4.35 2.71
CA HIS A 121 1.42 -5.02 3.75
C HIS A 121 -0.03 -4.52 3.71
N ILE A 122 -0.99 -5.43 3.59
CA ILE A 122 -2.42 -5.10 3.50
C ILE A 122 -3.10 -5.45 4.82
N PHE A 123 -3.90 -4.49 5.30
CA PHE A 123 -4.72 -4.63 6.51
C PHE A 123 -6.18 -4.32 6.22
N LEU A 124 -7.08 -4.98 6.96
CA LEU A 124 -8.49 -4.62 7.09
C LEU A 124 -8.68 -4.04 8.49
N ALA A 125 -9.08 -2.79 8.56
CA ALA A 125 -9.43 -2.12 9.80
C ALA A 125 -10.94 -2.13 9.97
N THR A 126 -11.44 -2.63 11.11
CA THR A 126 -12.89 -2.68 11.38
C THR A 126 -13.26 -1.87 12.62
N GLY A 127 -14.52 -1.38 12.64
CA GLY A 127 -15.00 -0.51 13.70
C GLY A 127 -14.34 0.86 13.72
N VAL A 128 -13.94 1.36 12.56
CA VAL A 128 -13.25 2.64 12.44
C VAL A 128 -14.16 3.79 12.83
N VAL A 129 -13.65 4.64 13.71
CA VAL A 129 -14.26 5.94 14.06
C VAL A 129 -13.40 7.03 13.46
N LEU A 130 -14.01 7.89 12.64
CA LEU A 130 -13.33 9.01 12.00
C LEU A 130 -13.17 10.18 12.96
N GLY A 131 -12.02 10.85 12.90
CA GLY A 131 -11.69 12.04 13.67
C GLY A 131 -11.10 13.14 12.80
N GLN A 132 -10.21 13.93 13.36
CA GLN A 132 -9.51 14.98 12.61
C GLN A 132 -8.24 14.40 11.99
N PRO A 133 -8.09 14.42 10.66
CA PRO A 133 -6.86 14.00 10.00
C PRO A 133 -5.72 14.98 10.28
N ALA A 134 -4.48 14.50 10.10
CA ALA A 134 -3.26 15.29 10.31
C ALA A 134 -2.35 15.16 9.08
N HIS A 135 -2.87 15.59 7.92
CA HIS A 135 -2.16 15.49 6.63
C HIS A 135 -0.83 16.24 6.66
N GLU A 136 0.17 15.70 5.99
CA GLU A 136 1.41 16.43 5.72
C GLU A 136 1.14 17.60 4.76
N SER A 137 2.00 18.62 4.80
CA SER A 137 1.80 19.88 4.02
C SER A 137 1.79 19.64 2.50
N GLU A 138 2.39 18.58 2.04
CA GLU A 138 2.50 18.17 0.63
C GLU A 138 1.35 17.30 0.16
N GLU A 139 0.51 16.82 1.08
CA GLU A 139 -0.61 15.93 0.77
C GLU A 139 -1.87 16.71 0.42
N GLN A 140 -2.54 16.27 -0.63
CA GLN A 140 -3.84 16.77 -1.03
C GLN A 140 -4.82 15.60 -1.00
N ILE A 141 -5.44 15.37 0.15
CA ILE A 141 -6.33 14.23 0.42
C ILE A 141 -7.75 14.71 0.66
N GLU A 142 -8.70 14.11 -0.05
CA GLU A 142 -10.14 14.22 0.20
C GLU A 142 -10.65 12.88 0.75
N ILE A 143 -11.47 12.91 1.81
CA ILE A 143 -11.97 11.70 2.50
C ILE A 143 -13.40 11.41 2.06
N HIS A 144 -13.68 10.19 1.62
CA HIS A 144 -14.96 9.79 1.04
C HIS A 144 -15.46 8.46 1.63
N PRO A 145 -16.27 8.49 2.70
CA PRO A 145 -17.02 7.31 3.13
C PRO A 145 -18.04 6.91 2.06
N MET A 146 -18.18 5.61 1.80
CA MET A 146 -19.15 5.08 0.83
C MET A 146 -19.55 3.64 1.18
N SER A 147 -20.59 3.13 0.54
CA SER A 147 -21.00 1.74 0.78
C SER A 147 -19.92 0.74 0.35
N ILE A 148 -19.90 -0.41 1.00
CA ILE A 148 -18.98 -1.52 0.66
C ILE A 148 -19.19 -1.93 -0.80
N GLU A 149 -20.46 -2.02 -1.25
CA GLU A 149 -20.80 -2.40 -2.62
C GLU A 149 -20.20 -1.43 -3.63
N GLN A 150 -20.37 -0.13 -3.39
CA GLN A 150 -19.82 0.90 -4.28
C GLN A 150 -18.30 0.84 -4.36
N ALA A 151 -17.60 0.70 -3.24
CA ALA A 151 -16.14 0.62 -3.23
C ALA A 151 -15.62 -0.64 -3.96
N LEU A 152 -16.29 -1.78 -3.79
CA LEU A 152 -15.97 -3.01 -4.52
C LEU A 152 -16.24 -2.88 -6.02
N GLU A 153 -17.35 -2.25 -6.42
CA GLU A 153 -17.64 -1.98 -7.83
C GLU A 153 -16.58 -1.08 -8.46
N MET A 154 -16.18 -0.01 -7.78
CA MET A 154 -15.08 0.87 -8.24
C MET A 154 -13.75 0.15 -8.38
N ALA A 155 -13.46 -0.84 -7.52
CA ALA A 155 -12.26 -1.66 -7.66
C ALA A 155 -12.34 -2.62 -8.85
N LEU A 156 -13.53 -3.16 -9.15
CA LEU A 156 -13.76 -4.11 -10.24
C LEU A 156 -13.79 -3.43 -11.62
N ASN A 157 -14.34 -2.23 -11.71
CA ASN A 157 -14.50 -1.51 -12.98
C ASN A 157 -13.28 -0.61 -13.34
N GLY A 158 -12.26 -0.54 -12.46
CA GLY A 158 -11.01 0.19 -12.69
C GLY A 158 -11.06 1.68 -12.36
N GLU A 159 -12.10 2.16 -11.67
CA GLU A 159 -12.12 3.54 -11.15
C GLU A 159 -11.07 3.74 -10.06
N ILE A 160 -10.79 2.70 -9.26
CA ILE A 160 -9.65 2.70 -8.34
C ILE A 160 -8.40 2.34 -9.12
N SER A 161 -7.68 3.37 -9.60
CA SER A 161 -6.50 3.21 -10.46
C SER A 161 -5.20 2.85 -9.70
N SER A 162 -5.18 2.97 -8.38
CA SER A 162 -4.11 2.42 -7.54
C SER A 162 -4.22 0.90 -7.45
N SER A 163 -3.27 0.18 -8.08
CA SER A 163 -3.30 -1.28 -8.13
C SER A 163 -3.28 -1.94 -6.75
N GLN A 164 -2.55 -1.38 -5.78
CA GLN A 164 -2.49 -1.90 -4.42
C GLN A 164 -3.82 -1.67 -3.67
N SER A 165 -4.46 -0.52 -3.88
CA SER A 165 -5.77 -0.21 -3.29
C SER A 165 -6.86 -1.13 -3.83
N ALA A 166 -6.90 -1.32 -5.16
CA ALA A 166 -7.84 -2.24 -5.79
C ALA A 166 -7.61 -3.68 -5.32
N LEU A 167 -6.34 -4.15 -5.30
CA LEU A 167 -5.98 -5.47 -4.79
C LEU A 167 -6.44 -5.66 -3.34
N ALA A 168 -6.21 -4.69 -2.47
CA ALA A 168 -6.57 -4.76 -1.06
C ALA A 168 -8.08 -4.93 -0.87
N LEU A 169 -8.89 -4.15 -1.57
CA LEU A 169 -10.35 -4.25 -1.54
C LEU A 169 -10.83 -5.62 -2.01
N LEU A 170 -10.31 -6.12 -3.13
CA LEU A 170 -10.68 -7.41 -3.69
C LEU A 170 -10.25 -8.60 -2.79
N LEU A 171 -9.10 -8.52 -2.14
CA LEU A 171 -8.68 -9.54 -1.17
C LEU A 171 -9.55 -9.54 0.09
N CYS A 172 -10.11 -8.40 0.45
CA CYS A 172 -11.03 -8.27 1.59
C CYS A 172 -12.48 -8.60 1.21
N GLN A 173 -12.83 -8.76 -0.07
CA GLN A 173 -14.22 -8.85 -0.55
C GLN A 173 -15.08 -9.81 0.29
N LYS A 174 -14.64 -11.05 0.49
CA LYS A 174 -15.42 -12.03 1.25
C LYS A 174 -15.73 -11.56 2.68
N ARG A 175 -14.75 -10.97 3.37
CA ARG A 175 -14.95 -10.44 4.74
C ARG A 175 -15.85 -9.22 4.74
N LEU A 176 -15.74 -8.38 3.72
CA LEU A 176 -16.61 -7.21 3.55
C LEU A 176 -18.07 -7.62 3.31
N GLU A 177 -18.31 -8.65 2.49
CA GLU A 177 -19.63 -9.24 2.28
C GLU A 177 -20.21 -9.82 3.59
N GLU A 178 -19.38 -10.49 4.39
CA GLU A 178 -19.79 -10.98 5.72
C GLU A 178 -20.17 -9.83 6.68
N ILE A 179 -19.42 -8.71 6.66
CA ILE A 179 -19.70 -7.52 7.48
C ILE A 179 -21.06 -6.90 7.08
N MET A 180 -21.38 -6.84 5.79
CA MET A 180 -22.67 -6.32 5.32
C MET A 180 -23.87 -7.11 5.87
N LEU A 181 -23.69 -8.42 6.05
CA LEU A 181 -24.75 -9.32 6.52
C LEU A 181 -24.95 -9.30 8.05
N LEU A 182 -24.03 -8.70 8.82
CA LEU A 182 -24.20 -8.54 10.26
C LEU A 182 -25.42 -7.64 10.55
N PRO A 183 -26.11 -7.79 11.67
CA PRO A 183 -27.22 -6.92 12.05
C PRO A 183 -26.77 -5.49 12.38
#